data_478cd2850c1e393069cb17a91bd24adc
#
_entry.id   478cd2850c1e393069cb17a91bd24adc
#
_cell.length_a   1.000
_cell.length_b   1.000
_cell.length_c   1.000
_cell.angle_alpha   90.00
_cell.angle_beta   90.00
_cell.angle_gamma   90.00
#
_symmetry.space_group_name_H-M   'P 1'
#
loop_
_entity.id
_entity.type
_entity.pdbx_description
1 polymer ?
#
loop_
_entity_poly.entity_id
_entity_poly.type
_entity_poly.pdbx_seq_one_letter_code
_entity_poly.pdbx_strand_id
1 'polypeptide(L)'
;MNLPIETERLILRQFSDNDAAQASYNSKQPSVVHFMSDMVLENEQKALDLIHWINNDKFDIAIPCVVLAVELKSEKKCIGLIGIAPKHELGNEIEILFEIADEYQNCGYITESGKALVKWAFENTSINYLVAIIKHDNPASARVIQKLGFIHRGEKQIDYDGQLTDFHYYQLKKFL
;
A
#
# COMPACT_ATOMS: atom_id res chain seq x y z
N MET A 1 2.02 -5.93 17.60
CA MET A 1 2.45 -4.94 16.59
C MET A 1 2.67 -3.59 17.26
N ASN A 2 3.79 -2.91 16.99
CA ASN A 2 4.00 -1.54 17.46
C ASN A 2 3.31 -0.57 16.48
N LEU A 3 2.02 -0.32 16.69
CA LEU A 3 1.20 0.63 15.95
C LEU A 3 0.57 1.62 16.93
N PRO A 4 0.27 2.86 16.54
CA PRO A 4 0.49 3.45 15.21
C PRO A 4 1.95 3.79 14.92
N ILE A 5 2.31 3.96 13.62
CA ILE A 5 3.59 4.50 13.20
C ILE A 5 3.42 5.99 12.93
N GLU A 6 4.14 6.82 13.65
CA GLU A 6 4.07 8.26 13.47
C GLU A 6 5.24 8.79 12.64
N THR A 7 4.96 9.76 11.78
CA THR A 7 5.93 10.53 11.02
C THR A 7 5.77 12.02 11.34
N GLU A 8 6.45 12.88 10.61
CA GLU A 8 6.31 14.33 10.79
C GLU A 8 4.87 14.80 10.56
N ARG A 9 4.27 14.38 9.44
CA ARG A 9 2.95 14.86 8.99
C ARG A 9 1.82 13.83 9.12
N LEU A 10 2.17 12.53 9.28
CA LEU A 10 1.22 11.44 9.13
C LEU A 10 1.16 10.53 10.36
N ILE A 11 0.03 9.83 10.49
CA ILE A 11 -0.16 8.69 11.38
C ILE A 11 -0.57 7.50 10.52
N LEU A 12 0.24 6.43 10.54
CA LEU A 12 -0.12 5.15 9.94
C LEU A 12 -0.74 4.28 11.03
N ARG A 13 -2.03 4.07 10.94
CA ARG A 13 -2.81 3.38 11.97
C ARG A 13 -3.73 2.32 11.39
N GLN A 14 -4.23 1.45 12.23
CA GLN A 14 -5.35 0.59 11.83
C GLN A 14 -6.54 1.45 11.39
N PHE A 15 -7.30 0.93 10.43
CA PHE A 15 -8.57 1.55 10.07
C PHE A 15 -9.57 1.45 11.21
N SER A 16 -10.44 2.44 11.30
CA SER A 16 -11.66 2.41 12.12
C SER A 16 -12.91 2.38 11.24
N ASP A 17 -14.04 2.00 11.78
CA ASP A 17 -15.30 2.02 11.04
C ASP A 17 -15.64 3.42 10.51
N ASN A 18 -15.22 4.47 11.22
CA ASN A 18 -15.41 5.87 10.81
C ASN A 18 -14.63 6.23 9.53
N ASP A 19 -13.65 5.44 9.14
CA ASP A 19 -12.90 5.66 7.90
C ASP A 19 -13.62 5.14 6.66
N ALA A 20 -14.69 4.34 6.81
CA ALA A 20 -15.31 3.62 5.70
C ALA A 20 -15.81 4.53 4.57
N ALA A 21 -16.52 5.62 4.92
CA ALA A 21 -16.98 6.58 3.93
C ALA A 21 -15.82 7.21 3.16
N GLN A 22 -14.74 7.59 3.86
CA GLN A 22 -13.56 8.19 3.26
C GLN A 22 -12.76 7.18 2.43
N ALA A 23 -12.62 5.93 2.89
CA ALA A 23 -11.97 4.85 2.14
C ALA A 23 -12.71 4.55 0.84
N SER A 24 -14.05 4.45 0.89
CA SER A 24 -14.87 4.31 -0.33
C SER A 24 -14.73 5.52 -1.28
N TYR A 25 -14.64 6.74 -0.75
CA TYR A 25 -14.38 7.92 -1.57
C TYR A 25 -12.99 7.88 -2.22
N ASN A 26 -11.96 7.57 -1.45
CA ASN A 26 -10.57 7.52 -1.94
C ASN A 26 -10.41 6.47 -3.05
N SER A 27 -10.99 5.26 -2.86
CA SER A 27 -10.88 4.17 -3.84
C SER A 27 -11.53 4.47 -5.20
N LYS A 28 -12.42 5.45 -5.27
CA LYS A 28 -13.11 5.87 -6.51
C LYS A 28 -12.42 7.02 -7.23
N GLN A 29 -11.28 7.47 -6.73
CA GLN A 29 -10.52 8.51 -7.40
C GLN A 29 -10.02 8.04 -8.78
N PRO A 30 -9.96 8.91 -9.79
CA PRO A 30 -9.57 8.52 -11.14
C PRO A 30 -8.27 7.73 -11.23
N SER A 31 -7.26 8.10 -10.44
CA SER A 31 -6.00 7.37 -10.42
C SER A 31 -6.13 5.95 -9.86
N VAL A 32 -6.94 5.75 -8.81
CA VAL A 32 -7.16 4.42 -8.22
C VAL A 32 -7.96 3.55 -9.19
N VAL A 33 -9.05 4.07 -9.76
CA VAL A 33 -9.85 3.35 -10.76
C VAL A 33 -9.00 2.90 -11.95
N HIS A 34 -8.06 3.74 -12.39
CA HIS A 34 -7.21 3.42 -13.55
C HIS A 34 -6.11 2.39 -13.23
N PHE A 35 -5.44 2.53 -12.09
CA PHE A 35 -4.26 1.72 -11.79
C PHE A 35 -4.53 0.52 -10.88
N MET A 36 -5.60 0.57 -10.08
CA MET A 36 -5.95 -0.40 -9.03
C MET A 36 -7.46 -0.69 -9.07
N SER A 37 -7.98 -1.07 -10.25
CA SER A 37 -9.41 -1.31 -10.47
C SER A 37 -10.01 -2.37 -9.52
N ASP A 38 -9.21 -3.33 -9.11
CA ASP A 38 -9.52 -4.38 -8.14
C ASP A 38 -9.68 -3.86 -6.69
N MET A 39 -9.20 -2.64 -6.41
CA MET A 39 -9.30 -2.00 -5.08
C MET A 39 -10.47 -1.03 -4.95
N VAL A 40 -11.32 -0.90 -5.99
CA VAL A 40 -12.46 0.03 -5.95
C VAL A 40 -13.56 -0.49 -5.03
N LEU A 41 -13.91 0.30 -4.03
CA LEU A 41 -14.96 0.01 -3.05
C LEU A 41 -16.27 0.70 -3.47
N GLU A 42 -17.23 -0.08 -3.95
CA GLU A 42 -18.48 0.41 -4.53
C GLU A 42 -19.30 1.32 -3.60
N ASN A 43 -19.23 1.04 -2.30
CA ASN A 43 -19.98 1.78 -1.27
C ASN A 43 -19.30 1.65 0.10
N GLU A 44 -19.84 2.39 1.07
CA GLU A 44 -19.35 2.39 2.45
C GLU A 44 -19.42 1.00 3.11
N GLN A 45 -20.44 0.19 2.80
CA GLN A 45 -20.54 -1.16 3.35
C GLN A 45 -19.39 -2.05 2.87
N LYS A 46 -19.01 -1.97 1.59
CA LYS A 46 -17.84 -2.69 1.06
C LYS A 46 -16.53 -2.21 1.70
N ALA A 47 -16.45 -0.93 2.02
CA ALA A 47 -15.30 -0.39 2.76
C ALA A 47 -15.27 -0.93 4.19
N LEU A 48 -16.40 -1.00 4.90
CA LEU A 48 -16.50 -1.62 6.22
C LEU A 48 -16.12 -3.09 6.20
N ASP A 49 -16.62 -3.85 5.23
CA ASP A 49 -16.28 -5.28 5.07
C ASP A 49 -14.76 -5.47 4.91
N LEU A 50 -14.12 -4.64 4.08
CA LEU A 50 -12.67 -4.66 3.89
C LEU A 50 -11.90 -4.26 5.16
N ILE A 51 -12.34 -3.19 5.84
CA ILE A 51 -11.73 -2.72 7.10
C ILE A 51 -11.78 -3.83 8.16
N HIS A 52 -12.94 -4.48 8.32
CA HIS A 52 -13.07 -5.58 9.25
C HIS A 52 -12.20 -6.78 8.87
N TRP A 53 -12.09 -7.10 7.57
CA TRP A 53 -11.22 -8.16 7.10
C TRP A 53 -9.75 -7.85 7.42
N ILE A 54 -9.26 -6.64 7.07
CA ILE A 54 -7.88 -6.20 7.34
C ILE A 54 -7.57 -6.23 8.84
N ASN A 55 -8.47 -5.70 9.66
CA ASN A 55 -8.24 -5.59 11.10
C ASN A 55 -8.31 -6.94 11.84
N ASN A 56 -9.03 -7.92 11.29
CA ASN A 56 -9.17 -9.27 11.84
C ASN A 56 -8.11 -10.25 11.34
N ASP A 57 -7.32 -9.87 10.34
CA ASP A 57 -6.25 -10.73 9.83
C ASP A 57 -5.20 -10.95 10.91
N LYS A 58 -4.79 -12.22 11.07
CA LYS A 58 -3.79 -12.58 12.07
C LYS A 58 -2.41 -12.20 11.55
N PHE A 59 -1.74 -11.33 12.27
CA PHE A 59 -0.38 -10.96 11.96
C PHE A 59 0.56 -12.18 12.01
N ASP A 60 1.16 -12.51 10.86
CA ASP A 60 2.22 -13.51 10.74
C ASP A 60 3.54 -12.79 10.47
N ILE A 61 4.55 -13.08 11.28
CA ILE A 61 5.87 -12.47 11.14
C ILE A 61 6.61 -12.92 9.86
N ALA A 62 6.29 -14.10 9.33
CA ALA A 62 6.91 -14.68 8.13
C ALA A 62 6.18 -14.30 6.84
N ILE A 63 4.86 -14.16 6.91
CA ILE A 63 4.00 -13.80 5.78
C ILE A 63 3.09 -12.64 6.22
N PRO A 64 3.68 -11.46 6.44
CA PRO A 64 2.92 -10.34 6.98
C PRO A 64 1.91 -9.79 5.97
N CYS A 65 0.67 -9.60 6.44
CA CYS A 65 -0.35 -8.82 5.78
C CYS A 65 -0.72 -7.66 6.72
N VAL A 66 -0.30 -6.47 6.39
CA VAL A 66 -0.54 -5.26 7.21
C VAL A 66 -0.90 -4.11 6.29
N VAL A 67 -2.15 -3.66 6.37
CA VAL A 67 -2.64 -2.51 5.62
C VAL A 67 -3.13 -1.45 6.59
N LEU A 68 -2.63 -0.24 6.45
CA LEU A 68 -2.83 0.87 7.38
C LEU A 68 -3.48 2.05 6.69
N ALA A 69 -4.36 2.74 7.40
CA ALA A 69 -4.85 4.05 7.02
C ALA A 69 -3.70 5.06 7.12
N VAL A 70 -3.59 5.93 6.12
CA VAL A 70 -2.69 7.09 6.13
C VAL A 70 -3.51 8.30 6.58
N GLU A 71 -3.36 8.68 7.85
CA GLU A 71 -4.03 9.86 8.41
C GLU A 71 -3.14 11.08 8.29
N LEU A 72 -3.65 12.18 7.73
CA LEU A 72 -2.98 13.47 7.72
C LEU A 72 -3.28 14.20 9.04
N LYS A 73 -2.24 14.44 9.85
CA LYS A 73 -2.34 15.01 11.20
C LYS A 73 -3.05 16.37 11.24
N SER A 74 -2.76 17.23 10.26
CA SER A 74 -3.34 18.59 10.20
C SER A 74 -4.85 18.62 9.97
N GLU A 75 -5.38 17.57 9.33
CA GLU A 75 -6.81 17.49 8.97
C GLU A 75 -7.54 16.40 9.76
N LYS A 76 -6.80 15.53 10.46
CA LYS A 76 -7.34 14.33 11.13
C LYS A 76 -8.17 13.48 10.17
N LYS A 77 -7.72 13.37 8.92
CA LYS A 77 -8.44 12.74 7.81
C LYS A 77 -7.64 11.59 7.24
N CYS A 78 -8.29 10.47 6.95
CA CYS A 78 -7.71 9.38 6.19
C CYS A 78 -7.59 9.77 4.72
N ILE A 79 -6.37 10.01 4.24
CA ILE A 79 -6.09 10.48 2.87
C ILE A 79 -5.71 9.35 1.91
N GLY A 80 -5.57 8.14 2.39
CA GLY A 80 -5.19 6.97 1.60
C GLY A 80 -4.87 5.77 2.48
N LEU A 81 -4.25 4.78 1.87
CA LEU A 81 -3.73 3.61 2.57
C LEU A 81 -2.31 3.28 2.14
N ILE A 82 -1.62 2.52 2.99
CA ILE A 82 -0.33 1.93 2.69
C ILE A 82 -0.20 0.58 3.42
N GLY A 83 0.41 -0.41 2.78
CA GLY A 83 0.54 -1.72 3.39
C GLY A 83 1.64 -2.57 2.78
N ILE A 84 1.81 -3.74 3.40
CA ILE A 84 2.56 -4.86 2.86
C ILE A 84 1.67 -6.11 2.92
N ALA A 85 1.66 -6.89 1.85
CA ALA A 85 0.85 -8.10 1.77
C ALA A 85 1.48 -9.14 0.84
N PRO A 86 1.21 -10.45 1.02
CA PRO A 86 1.65 -11.46 0.08
C PRO A 86 0.93 -11.27 -1.27
N LYS A 87 1.70 -11.26 -2.36
CA LYS A 87 1.19 -11.21 -3.73
C LYS A 87 1.18 -12.62 -4.31
N HIS A 88 -0.01 -13.21 -4.43
CA HIS A 88 -0.17 -14.61 -4.84
C HIS A 88 0.41 -14.88 -6.24
N GLU A 89 0.24 -13.96 -7.17
CA GLU A 89 0.74 -14.06 -8.56
C GLU A 89 2.27 -14.02 -8.64
N LEU A 90 2.93 -13.61 -7.57
CA LEU A 90 4.39 -13.63 -7.43
C LEU A 90 4.88 -14.73 -6.46
N GLY A 91 4.09 -15.78 -6.24
CA GLY A 91 4.48 -16.86 -5.32
C GLY A 91 4.51 -16.42 -3.86
N ASN A 92 3.64 -15.52 -3.46
CA ASN A 92 3.54 -14.94 -2.12
C ASN A 92 4.74 -14.06 -1.70
N GLU A 93 5.47 -13.48 -2.66
CA GLU A 93 6.40 -12.41 -2.31
C GLU A 93 5.65 -11.27 -1.63
N ILE A 94 6.28 -10.65 -0.63
CA ILE A 94 5.63 -9.56 0.11
C ILE A 94 5.76 -8.26 -0.67
N GLU A 95 4.61 -7.79 -1.17
CA GLU A 95 4.49 -6.56 -1.94
C GLU A 95 4.19 -5.38 -1.02
N ILE A 96 4.81 -4.22 -1.30
CA ILE A 96 4.35 -2.93 -0.79
C ILE A 96 3.26 -2.38 -1.70
N LEU A 97 2.13 -2.01 -1.12
CA LEU A 97 0.99 -1.41 -1.83
C LEU A 97 0.60 -0.07 -1.20
N PHE A 98 0.07 0.82 -2.01
CA PHE A 98 -0.42 2.13 -1.53
C PHE A 98 -1.38 2.77 -2.51
N GLU A 99 -2.30 3.53 -1.95
CA GLU A 99 -3.14 4.49 -2.69
C GLU A 99 -3.20 5.82 -1.93
N ILE A 100 -3.47 6.89 -2.63
CA ILE A 100 -3.72 8.22 -2.04
C ILE A 100 -4.73 8.98 -2.89
N ALA A 101 -5.65 9.68 -2.25
CA ALA A 101 -6.62 10.51 -2.94
C ALA A 101 -5.92 11.58 -3.79
N ASP A 102 -6.49 11.86 -4.97
CA ASP A 102 -5.84 12.66 -6.03
C ASP A 102 -5.42 14.05 -5.52
N GLU A 103 -6.22 14.68 -4.65
CA GLU A 103 -5.94 16.00 -4.07
C GLU A 103 -4.69 16.02 -3.16
N TYR A 104 -4.24 14.87 -2.66
CA TYR A 104 -3.04 14.74 -1.80
C TYR A 104 -1.82 14.21 -2.53
N GLN A 105 -1.92 13.96 -3.84
CA GLN A 105 -0.78 13.52 -4.64
C GLN A 105 0.28 14.62 -4.76
N ASN A 106 1.50 14.21 -5.12
CA ASN A 106 2.67 15.08 -5.30
C ASN A 106 3.11 15.88 -4.06
N CYS A 107 2.48 15.66 -2.88
CA CYS A 107 2.86 16.28 -1.60
C CYS A 107 3.94 15.51 -0.83
N GLY A 108 4.35 14.35 -1.35
CA GLY A 108 5.37 13.50 -0.75
C GLY A 108 4.87 12.58 0.38
N TYR A 109 3.57 12.55 0.65
CA TYR A 109 2.98 11.76 1.74
C TYR A 109 3.25 10.26 1.60
N ILE A 110 3.07 9.67 0.41
CA ILE A 110 3.36 8.25 0.20
C ILE A 110 4.86 7.94 0.34
N THR A 111 5.74 8.85 -0.04
CA THR A 111 7.18 8.65 0.18
C THR A 111 7.53 8.70 1.67
N GLU A 112 6.90 9.59 2.43
CA GLU A 112 7.09 9.71 3.87
C GLU A 112 6.57 8.47 4.62
N SER A 113 5.31 8.08 4.35
CA SER A 113 4.68 6.89 4.93
C SER A 113 5.41 5.61 4.53
N GLY A 114 5.83 5.49 3.27
CA GLY A 114 6.55 4.34 2.75
C GLY A 114 7.89 4.12 3.43
N LYS A 115 8.66 5.18 3.67
CA LYS A 115 9.93 5.07 4.44
C LYS A 115 9.69 4.55 5.85
N ALA A 116 8.65 5.04 6.52
CA ALA A 116 8.30 4.62 7.87
C ALA A 116 7.81 3.16 7.90
N LEU A 117 6.95 2.76 6.95
CA LEU A 117 6.45 1.40 6.83
C LEU A 117 7.57 0.40 6.49
N VAL A 118 8.44 0.72 5.54
CA VAL A 118 9.58 -0.16 5.16
C VAL A 118 10.50 -0.41 6.35
N LYS A 119 10.84 0.65 7.10
CA LYS A 119 11.62 0.53 8.33
C LYS A 119 10.91 -0.38 9.32
N TRP A 120 9.65 -0.10 9.61
CA TRP A 120 8.84 -0.90 10.53
C TRP A 120 8.78 -2.37 10.09
N ALA A 121 8.56 -2.64 8.80
CA ALA A 121 8.45 -4.00 8.26
C ALA A 121 9.74 -4.80 8.50
N PHE A 122 10.89 -4.23 8.18
CA PHE A 122 12.17 -4.90 8.40
C PHE A 122 12.57 -5.06 9.87
N GLU A 123 12.06 -4.22 10.77
CA GLU A 123 12.31 -4.32 12.21
C GLU A 123 11.37 -5.29 12.92
N ASN A 124 10.14 -5.46 12.43
CA ASN A 124 9.06 -6.18 13.12
C ASN A 124 8.63 -7.50 12.45
N THR A 125 9.24 -7.85 11.31
CA THR A 125 8.96 -9.09 10.59
C THR A 125 10.25 -9.84 10.27
N SER A 126 10.13 -11.09 9.80
CA SER A 126 11.27 -11.89 9.37
C SER A 126 11.59 -11.77 7.87
N ILE A 127 10.91 -10.89 7.16
CA ILE A 127 11.16 -10.72 5.73
C ILE A 127 12.55 -10.13 5.46
N ASN A 128 13.17 -10.60 4.37
CA ASN A 128 14.50 -10.15 3.96
C ASN A 128 14.47 -9.17 2.79
N TYR A 129 13.33 -9.05 2.13
CA TYR A 129 13.10 -8.11 1.03
C TYR A 129 11.61 -7.81 0.89
N LEU A 130 11.32 -6.71 0.21
CA LEU A 130 10.01 -6.32 -0.27
C LEU A 130 10.04 -6.20 -1.79
N VAL A 131 8.91 -6.44 -2.43
CA VAL A 131 8.74 -6.22 -3.86
C VAL A 131 7.70 -5.13 -4.13
N ALA A 132 7.73 -4.59 -5.34
CA ALA A 132 6.66 -3.74 -5.88
C ALA A 132 6.49 -4.05 -7.36
N ILE A 133 5.25 -4.12 -7.82
CA ILE A 133 4.90 -4.20 -9.24
C ILE A 133 4.19 -2.93 -9.65
N ILE A 134 4.61 -2.35 -10.77
CA ILE A 134 4.11 -1.07 -11.24
C ILE A 134 3.74 -1.18 -12.71
N LYS A 135 2.51 -0.79 -13.07
CA LYS A 135 2.09 -0.69 -14.49
C LYS A 135 3.02 0.27 -15.25
N HIS A 136 3.31 -0.02 -16.50
CA HIS A 136 4.24 0.75 -17.34
C HIS A 136 3.81 2.22 -17.50
N ASP A 137 2.53 2.48 -17.50
CA ASP A 137 1.93 3.80 -17.61
C ASP A 137 1.75 4.53 -16.26
N ASN A 138 2.34 4.00 -15.15
CA ASN A 138 2.29 4.63 -13.84
C ASN A 138 3.68 5.16 -13.37
N PRO A 139 4.22 6.21 -14.02
CA PRO A 139 5.50 6.78 -13.62
C PRO A 139 5.48 7.44 -12.23
N ALA A 140 4.30 7.80 -11.71
CA ALA A 140 4.17 8.40 -10.39
C ALA A 140 4.52 7.37 -9.30
N SER A 141 3.92 6.17 -9.34
CA SER A 141 4.23 5.08 -8.42
C SER A 141 5.68 4.62 -8.58
N ALA A 142 6.19 4.51 -9.81
CA ALA A 142 7.58 4.16 -10.06
C ALA A 142 8.56 5.14 -9.37
N ARG A 143 8.30 6.45 -9.44
CA ARG A 143 9.12 7.45 -8.73
C ARG A 143 9.05 7.32 -7.21
N VAL A 144 7.89 6.97 -6.66
CA VAL A 144 7.76 6.70 -5.21
C VAL A 144 8.62 5.51 -4.83
N ILE A 145 8.48 4.38 -5.50
CA ILE A 145 9.21 3.14 -5.23
C ILE A 145 10.74 3.35 -5.33
N GLN A 146 11.21 4.09 -6.33
CA GLN A 146 12.62 4.45 -6.45
C GLN A 146 13.11 5.33 -5.29
N LYS A 147 12.30 6.31 -4.82
CA LYS A 147 12.62 7.14 -3.65
C LYS A 147 12.65 6.35 -2.34
N LEU A 148 11.96 5.21 -2.29
CA LEU A 148 12.02 4.27 -1.16
C LEU A 148 13.26 3.36 -1.23
N GLY A 149 14.05 3.43 -2.30
CA GLY A 149 15.27 2.65 -2.47
C GLY A 149 15.08 1.31 -3.19
N PHE A 150 13.91 1.04 -3.74
CA PHE A 150 13.70 -0.15 -4.54
C PHE A 150 14.47 -0.07 -5.86
N ILE A 151 15.05 -1.19 -6.26
CA ILE A 151 15.83 -1.33 -7.49
C ILE A 151 14.99 -2.10 -8.52
N HIS A 152 14.90 -1.58 -9.74
CA HIS A 152 14.27 -2.27 -10.85
C HIS A 152 15.02 -3.57 -11.17
N ARG A 153 14.30 -4.67 -11.29
CA ARG A 153 14.83 -6.02 -11.51
C ARG A 153 14.35 -6.67 -12.80
N GLY A 154 13.68 -5.91 -13.64
CA GLY A 154 13.10 -6.38 -14.89
C GLY A 154 11.59 -6.34 -14.88
N GLU A 155 10.99 -7.18 -15.70
CA GLU A 155 9.55 -7.25 -15.91
C GLU A 155 8.97 -8.53 -15.33
N LYS A 156 7.70 -8.47 -14.91
CA LYS A 156 6.90 -9.64 -14.55
C LYS A 156 5.58 -9.58 -15.28
N GLN A 157 5.19 -10.70 -15.87
CA GLN A 157 3.87 -10.87 -16.43
C GLN A 157 3.00 -11.58 -15.40
N ILE A 158 1.90 -10.97 -15.05
CA ILE A 158 0.93 -11.52 -14.10
C ILE A 158 -0.49 -11.45 -14.67
N ASP A 159 -1.36 -12.33 -14.21
CA ASP A 159 -2.78 -12.24 -14.48
C ASP A 159 -3.37 -11.09 -13.62
N TYR A 160 -3.81 -10.03 -14.28
CA TYR A 160 -4.47 -8.89 -13.66
C TYR A 160 -5.83 -8.69 -14.31
N ASP A 161 -6.91 -8.85 -13.52
CA ASP A 161 -8.30 -8.83 -14.02
C ASP A 161 -8.57 -9.80 -15.20
N GLY A 162 -7.97 -11.00 -15.15
CA GLY A 162 -8.14 -12.02 -16.19
C GLY A 162 -7.35 -11.76 -17.48
N GLN A 163 -6.41 -10.82 -17.44
CA GLN A 163 -5.52 -10.50 -18.55
C GLN A 163 -4.05 -10.57 -18.12
N LEU A 164 -3.24 -11.30 -18.90
CA LEU A 164 -1.79 -11.27 -18.72
C LEU A 164 -1.27 -9.88 -19.02
N THR A 165 -0.76 -9.21 -18.00
CA THR A 165 -0.28 -7.82 -18.05
C THR A 165 1.17 -7.75 -17.61
N ASP A 166 1.97 -6.98 -18.34
CA ASP A 166 3.38 -6.75 -18.01
C ASP A 166 3.51 -5.61 -16.99
N PHE A 167 4.32 -5.85 -15.96
CA PHE A 167 4.63 -4.89 -14.90
C PHE A 167 6.13 -4.73 -14.74
N HIS A 168 6.58 -3.52 -14.47
CA HIS A 168 7.90 -3.29 -13.90
C HIS A 168 8.00 -3.95 -12.53
N TYR A 169 9.01 -4.78 -12.33
CA TYR A 169 9.26 -5.45 -11.06
C TYR A 169 10.43 -4.79 -10.34
N TYR A 170 10.18 -4.38 -9.10
CA TYR A 170 11.16 -3.74 -8.22
C TYR A 170 11.36 -4.56 -6.94
N GLN A 171 12.55 -4.49 -6.39
CA GLN A 171 12.90 -5.16 -5.14
C GLN A 171 13.72 -4.25 -4.23
N LEU A 172 13.39 -4.26 -2.93
CA LEU A 172 14.19 -3.67 -1.87
C LEU A 172 14.62 -4.76 -0.89
N LYS A 173 15.93 -4.95 -0.73
CA LYS A 173 16.48 -5.87 0.26
C LYS A 173 16.70 -5.19 1.59
N LYS A 174 16.52 -5.94 2.68
CA LYS A 174 16.93 -5.52 4.01
C LYS A 174 18.45 -5.34 4.02
N PHE A 175 18.92 -4.17 4.38
CA PHE A 175 20.36 -3.97 4.64
C PHE A 175 20.69 -4.62 5.98
N LEU A 176 21.74 -5.46 5.97
CA LEU A 176 22.32 -6.08 7.17
C LEU A 176 23.02 -5.03 8.03
#